data_ab8bdff63b77999f9b2af858231c900f
#
_entry.id   ab8bdff63b77999f9b2af858231c900f
#
_cell.length_a   1.000
_cell.length_b   1.000
_cell.length_c   1.000
_cell.angle_alpha   90.00
_cell.angle_beta   90.00
_cell.angle_gamma   90.00
#
_symmetry.space_group_name_H-M   'P 1'
#
loop_
_entity.id
_entity.type
_entity.pdbx_description
1 polymer ?
#
loop_
_entity_poly.entity_id
_entity_poly.type
_entity_poly.pdbx_seq_one_letter_code
_entity_poly.pdbx_strand_id
1 'polypeptide(L)'
;MAKYTELAEDILKHVGGKENVNSLKHCVTRLRFDLKDESKADDDYLKNRNGVVTVVKAGGQYQVVIGNHVPDVYAEVLQVGGLPAGGSLDIDEGDAPKGNLFDRFVSLVSSIFQPFLGPLAAAGIIKGVVAIMAACGLSTATSPIYVILNAAGDGFFQFLPILIALTSARRFKVNEFTAIVIAGALVYPDIATLVTALRKAGQGHVLGVIPFALPAGGYLSTVMPSILAVWVASYIQKFFTKITPDVIKVFVVPFFTLLITVPLTFLVVGPVANTFSNGLTKLFQAIMNFSPIVFGLVLGVLWQVLVMFGMHWALVPLAILDVATNGSSIILSAAILPCFTQTGVLGAIMLKMKEEKVRTISMPAFISSIFGVTEPAIYGGNPSNENAILHFMWCFRTYGGCHDGPRY
;
A
#
# COMPACT_ATOMS: atom_id res chain seq x y z
N MET A 1 -17.07 29.63 10.28
CA MET A 1 -16.13 29.53 9.13
C MET A 1 -15.60 28.11 9.14
N ALA A 2 -15.53 27.47 7.98
CA ALA A 2 -14.93 26.15 7.88
C ALA A 2 -13.44 26.22 8.27
N LYS A 3 -12.90 25.16 8.81
CA LYS A 3 -11.53 25.09 9.40
C LYS A 3 -10.41 25.58 8.48
N TYR A 4 -10.61 25.52 7.17
CA TYR A 4 -9.59 25.81 6.16
C TYR A 4 -9.92 26.99 5.24
N THR A 5 -11.00 27.76 5.50
CA THR A 5 -11.42 28.89 4.65
C THR A 5 -10.33 29.96 4.54
N GLU A 6 -9.71 30.36 5.67
CA GLU A 6 -8.63 31.32 5.70
C GLU A 6 -7.40 30.87 4.90
N LEU A 7 -7.03 29.57 5.02
CA LEU A 7 -5.91 29.00 4.25
C LEU A 7 -6.23 28.98 2.75
N ALA A 8 -7.46 28.66 2.39
CA ALA A 8 -7.91 28.62 1.00
C ALA A 8 -7.89 30.01 0.35
N GLU A 9 -8.37 31.02 1.06
CA GLU A 9 -8.33 32.42 0.61
C GLU A 9 -6.90 32.90 0.41
N ASP A 10 -6.01 32.62 1.37
CA ASP A 10 -4.60 32.98 1.29
C ASP A 10 -3.88 32.30 0.12
N ILE A 11 -4.09 30.99 -0.06
CA ILE A 11 -3.50 30.28 -1.20
C ILE A 11 -3.99 30.89 -2.51
N LEU A 12 -5.30 31.08 -2.65
CA LEU A 12 -5.87 31.65 -3.88
C LEU A 12 -5.34 33.06 -4.19
N LYS A 13 -5.19 33.87 -3.16
CA LYS A 13 -4.64 35.22 -3.29
C LYS A 13 -3.19 35.19 -3.76
N HIS A 14 -2.34 34.32 -3.18
CA HIS A 14 -0.91 34.30 -3.45
C HIS A 14 -0.49 33.40 -4.63
N VAL A 15 -1.42 32.68 -5.28
CA VAL A 15 -1.19 32.13 -6.63
C VAL A 15 -1.54 33.13 -7.75
N GLY A 16 -1.84 34.39 -7.42
CA GLY A 16 -2.18 35.43 -8.34
C GLY A 16 -3.68 35.68 -8.51
N GLY A 17 -4.49 35.20 -7.57
CA GLY A 17 -5.95 35.34 -7.58
C GLY A 17 -6.66 34.37 -8.53
N LYS A 18 -7.98 34.29 -8.40
CA LYS A 18 -8.83 33.40 -9.22
C LYS A 18 -8.69 33.63 -10.73
N GLU A 19 -8.44 34.87 -11.13
CA GLU A 19 -8.28 35.26 -12.54
C GLU A 19 -7.03 34.64 -13.17
N ASN A 20 -6.02 34.30 -12.35
CA ASN A 20 -4.77 33.67 -12.79
C ASN A 20 -4.88 32.13 -12.88
N VAL A 21 -5.96 31.52 -12.37
CA VAL A 21 -6.14 30.07 -12.33
C VAL A 21 -6.96 29.58 -13.52
N ASN A 22 -6.37 28.79 -14.42
CA ASN A 22 -7.07 28.10 -15.50
C ASN A 22 -7.85 26.89 -14.99
N SER A 23 -7.18 26.08 -14.18
CA SER A 23 -7.79 24.90 -13.56
C SER A 23 -7.11 24.57 -12.23
N LEU A 24 -7.85 23.94 -11.35
CA LEU A 24 -7.36 23.42 -10.09
C LEU A 24 -7.70 21.95 -9.99
N LYS A 25 -6.69 21.15 -9.68
CA LYS A 25 -6.81 19.72 -9.39
C LYS A 25 -6.06 19.43 -8.10
N HIS A 26 -6.26 18.25 -7.55
CA HIS A 26 -5.47 17.82 -6.38
C HIS A 26 -5.01 16.37 -6.53
N CYS A 27 -3.90 16.05 -5.90
CA CYS A 27 -3.50 14.69 -5.63
C CYS A 27 -3.55 14.41 -4.12
N VAL A 28 -2.98 13.32 -3.65
CA VAL A 28 -3.06 12.90 -2.24
C VAL A 28 -2.58 13.96 -1.25
N THR A 29 -1.58 14.77 -1.63
CA THR A 29 -0.93 15.74 -0.73
C THR A 29 -0.77 17.14 -1.29
N ARG A 30 -1.19 17.43 -2.54
CA ARG A 30 -0.89 18.67 -3.23
C ARG A 30 -2.10 19.23 -3.97
N LEU A 31 -2.28 20.53 -3.88
CA LEU A 31 -3.09 21.30 -4.83
C LEU A 31 -2.24 21.56 -6.08
N ARG A 32 -2.81 21.35 -7.25
CA ARG A 32 -2.15 21.54 -8.55
C ARG A 32 -2.91 22.59 -9.36
N PHE A 33 -2.30 23.74 -9.43
CA PHE A 33 -2.81 24.86 -10.19
C PHE A 33 -2.20 24.86 -11.60
N ASP A 34 -3.05 25.01 -12.60
CA ASP A 34 -2.68 25.46 -13.92
C ASP A 34 -2.85 26.98 -13.95
N LEU A 35 -1.74 27.71 -13.89
CA LEU A 35 -1.74 29.17 -13.82
C LEU A 35 -1.53 29.77 -15.21
N LYS A 36 -2.22 30.86 -15.51
CA LYS A 36 -2.01 31.64 -16.73
C LYS A 36 -0.62 32.27 -16.75
N ASP A 37 -0.16 32.74 -15.59
CA ASP A 37 1.10 33.41 -15.39
C ASP A 37 1.69 33.03 -14.02
N GLU A 38 2.69 32.14 -14.01
CA GLU A 38 3.37 31.68 -12.79
C GLU A 38 4.16 32.79 -12.08
N SER A 39 4.51 33.89 -12.78
CA SER A 39 5.27 35.01 -12.18
C SER A 39 4.45 35.80 -11.17
N LYS A 40 3.13 35.68 -11.21
CA LYS A 40 2.20 36.32 -10.25
C LYS A 40 2.07 35.57 -8.93
N ALA A 41 2.61 34.36 -8.85
CA ALA A 41 2.56 33.59 -7.64
C ALA A 41 3.71 33.93 -6.69
N ASP A 42 3.38 34.11 -5.40
CA ASP A 42 4.34 34.44 -4.35
C ASP A 42 4.82 33.15 -3.66
N ASP A 43 5.89 32.58 -4.21
CA ASP A 43 6.47 31.32 -3.72
C ASP A 43 6.96 31.45 -2.27
N ASP A 44 7.57 32.58 -1.91
CA ASP A 44 8.21 32.75 -0.61
C ASP A 44 7.16 32.91 0.48
N TYR A 45 6.07 33.60 0.20
CA TYR A 45 4.95 33.69 1.12
C TYR A 45 4.31 32.31 1.34
N LEU A 46 3.99 31.60 0.26
CA LEU A 46 3.31 30.30 0.34
C LEU A 46 4.18 29.24 1.02
N LYS A 47 5.50 29.24 0.83
CA LYS A 47 6.41 28.30 1.54
C LYS A 47 6.43 28.53 3.05
N ASN A 48 6.24 29.78 3.48
CA ASN A 48 6.26 30.15 4.90
C ASN A 48 4.87 30.17 5.55
N ARG A 49 3.80 29.93 4.77
CA ARG A 49 2.41 29.97 5.28
C ARG A 49 2.10 28.70 6.09
N ASN A 50 1.59 28.91 7.30
CA ASN A 50 1.17 27.80 8.17
C ASN A 50 0.05 26.99 7.47
N GLY A 51 0.19 25.66 7.38
CA GLY A 51 -0.70 24.78 6.63
C GLY A 51 -0.25 24.48 5.20
N VAL A 52 0.79 25.16 4.69
CA VAL A 52 1.50 24.81 3.46
C VAL A 52 2.85 24.20 3.82
N VAL A 53 3.19 23.08 3.21
CA VAL A 53 4.45 22.37 3.48
C VAL A 53 5.57 22.96 2.62
N THR A 54 5.30 23.15 1.33
CA THR A 54 6.22 23.74 0.35
C THR A 54 5.48 24.02 -0.96
N VAL A 55 6.16 24.70 -1.87
CA VAL A 55 5.72 24.95 -3.24
C VAL A 55 6.69 24.28 -4.20
N VAL A 56 6.16 23.60 -5.22
CA VAL A 56 6.94 22.92 -6.25
C VAL A 56 6.43 23.33 -7.63
N LYS A 57 7.33 23.66 -8.55
CA LYS A 57 7.02 23.91 -9.96
C LYS A 57 7.52 22.72 -10.77
N ALA A 58 6.61 21.91 -11.28
CA ALA A 58 6.96 20.72 -12.04
C ALA A 58 5.87 20.38 -13.05
N GLY A 59 6.28 19.90 -14.22
CA GLY A 59 5.37 19.45 -15.26
C GLY A 59 4.46 20.56 -15.83
N GLY A 60 4.88 21.83 -15.79
CA GLY A 60 4.06 22.96 -16.22
C GLY A 60 2.90 23.27 -15.27
N GLN A 61 2.99 22.84 -14.01
CA GLN A 61 1.99 23.07 -12.99
C GLN A 61 2.61 23.71 -11.74
N TYR A 62 1.86 24.62 -11.16
CA TYR A 62 2.19 25.22 -9.87
C TYR A 62 1.57 24.38 -8.75
N GLN A 63 2.39 23.77 -7.93
CA GLN A 63 1.94 22.79 -6.94
C GLN A 63 2.14 23.33 -5.52
N VAL A 64 1.06 23.45 -4.76
CA VAL A 64 1.09 23.80 -3.34
C VAL A 64 0.91 22.53 -2.51
N VAL A 65 1.94 22.15 -1.79
CA VAL A 65 1.96 20.93 -0.97
C VAL A 65 1.30 21.22 0.38
N ILE A 66 0.16 20.58 0.65
CA ILE A 66 -0.65 20.77 1.86
C ILE A 66 -0.49 19.59 2.83
N GLY A 67 -0.28 18.37 2.30
CA GLY A 67 -0.32 17.14 3.10
C GLY A 67 -1.71 16.49 3.08
N ASN A 68 -2.03 15.72 4.13
CA ASN A 68 -3.21 14.86 4.18
C ASN A 68 -4.56 15.62 4.18
N HIS A 69 -4.55 16.93 4.42
CA HIS A 69 -5.75 17.78 4.44
C HIS A 69 -6.08 18.38 3.06
N VAL A 70 -5.36 17.98 2.01
CA VAL A 70 -5.58 18.48 0.64
C VAL A 70 -7.03 18.37 0.19
N PRO A 71 -7.80 17.27 0.41
CA PRO A 71 -9.18 17.21 -0.06
C PRO A 71 -10.06 18.30 0.55
N ASP A 72 -9.87 18.58 1.85
CA ASP A 72 -10.65 19.60 2.57
C ASP A 72 -10.26 21.00 2.09
N VAL A 73 -8.95 21.27 1.96
CA VAL A 73 -8.45 22.57 1.47
C VAL A 73 -8.83 22.78 0.00
N TYR A 74 -8.81 21.73 -0.83
CA TYR A 74 -9.26 21.78 -2.21
C TYR A 74 -10.73 22.18 -2.33
N ALA A 75 -11.60 21.55 -1.54
CA ALA A 75 -13.02 21.89 -1.52
C ALA A 75 -13.24 23.37 -1.17
N GLU A 76 -12.52 23.86 -0.15
CA GLU A 76 -12.61 25.26 0.27
C GLU A 76 -12.06 26.22 -0.82
N VAL A 77 -10.92 25.89 -1.47
CA VAL A 77 -10.37 26.72 -2.56
C VAL A 77 -11.34 26.80 -3.74
N LEU A 78 -12.02 25.71 -4.10
CA LEU A 78 -13.04 25.71 -5.13
C LEU A 78 -14.22 26.59 -4.75
N GLN A 79 -14.68 26.50 -3.49
CA GLN A 79 -15.82 27.27 -3.00
C GLN A 79 -15.50 28.76 -2.95
N VAL A 80 -14.37 29.14 -2.37
CA VAL A 80 -13.92 30.55 -2.24
C VAL A 80 -13.62 31.14 -3.61
N GLY A 81 -12.95 30.39 -4.49
CA GLY A 81 -12.56 30.84 -5.82
C GLY A 81 -13.68 30.83 -6.85
N GLY A 82 -14.79 30.11 -6.59
CA GLY A 82 -15.78 29.84 -7.61
C GLY A 82 -15.21 29.10 -8.82
N LEU A 83 -14.20 28.25 -8.58
CA LEU A 83 -13.46 27.54 -9.64
C LEU A 83 -14.21 26.25 -10.04
N PRO A 84 -14.20 25.87 -11.33
CA PRO A 84 -14.75 24.57 -11.73
C PRO A 84 -13.93 23.43 -11.13
N ALA A 85 -14.62 22.44 -10.58
CA ALA A 85 -13.98 21.26 -10.02
C ALA A 85 -13.24 20.48 -11.11
N GLY A 86 -11.92 20.47 -11.05
CA GLY A 86 -11.05 19.67 -11.94
C GLY A 86 -10.90 18.22 -11.52
N GLY A 87 -11.46 17.83 -10.36
CA GLY A 87 -11.37 16.48 -9.79
C GLY A 87 -10.02 16.13 -9.16
N SER A 88 -9.93 14.93 -8.58
CA SER A 88 -8.65 14.38 -8.15
C SER A 88 -7.87 13.87 -9.37
N LEU A 89 -6.58 14.20 -9.43
CA LEU A 89 -5.70 13.60 -10.42
C LEU A 89 -5.22 12.25 -9.92
N ASP A 90 -5.34 11.27 -10.78
CA ASP A 90 -4.55 10.05 -10.63
C ASP A 90 -3.06 10.39 -10.66
N ILE A 91 -2.27 9.60 -9.95
CA ILE A 91 -0.83 9.78 -9.72
C ILE A 91 -0.09 10.12 -11.02
N ASP A 92 0.56 11.27 -11.05
CA ASP A 92 1.12 11.87 -12.27
C ASP A 92 2.44 11.21 -12.71
N GLU A 93 2.59 11.01 -14.02
CA GLU A 93 3.81 10.50 -14.65
C GLU A 93 5.00 11.49 -14.60
N GLY A 94 4.77 12.75 -14.17
CA GLY A 94 5.81 13.78 -14.13
C GLY A 94 6.90 13.57 -13.08
N ASP A 95 6.63 12.77 -12.06
CA ASP A 95 7.54 12.43 -10.96
C ASP A 95 8.05 10.97 -11.04
N ALA A 96 8.33 10.45 -12.25
CA ALA A 96 9.07 9.20 -12.34
C ALA A 96 10.44 9.41 -11.68
N PRO A 97 10.76 8.75 -10.56
CA PRO A 97 12.01 8.99 -9.87
C PRO A 97 13.16 8.72 -10.82
N LYS A 98 14.00 9.73 -11.06
CA LYS A 98 15.29 9.62 -11.71
C LYS A 98 16.22 8.90 -10.72
N GLY A 99 16.03 7.59 -10.54
CA GLY A 99 16.76 6.79 -9.58
C GLY A 99 17.04 5.38 -10.10
N ASN A 100 17.79 4.60 -9.33
CA ASN A 100 18.08 3.20 -9.59
C ASN A 100 16.81 2.37 -9.70
N LEU A 101 16.90 1.16 -10.27
CA LEU A 101 15.76 0.23 -10.39
C LEU A 101 15.06 -0.02 -9.04
N PHE A 102 15.83 -0.04 -7.95
CA PHE A 102 15.31 -0.19 -6.60
C PHE A 102 14.44 1.00 -6.18
N ASP A 103 14.87 2.24 -6.43
CA ASP A 103 14.12 3.45 -6.09
C ASP A 103 12.80 3.52 -6.87
N ARG A 104 12.84 3.14 -8.15
CA ARG A 104 11.62 3.04 -9.00
C ARG A 104 10.66 1.99 -8.48
N PHE A 105 11.18 0.86 -8.00
CA PHE A 105 10.37 -0.20 -7.41
C PHE A 105 9.74 0.25 -6.09
N VAL A 106 10.51 0.85 -5.17
CA VAL A 106 10.01 1.39 -3.90
C VAL A 106 8.94 2.45 -4.15
N SER A 107 9.16 3.36 -5.10
CA SER A 107 8.17 4.36 -5.50
C SER A 107 6.88 3.72 -6.05
N LEU A 108 6.99 2.68 -6.87
CA LEU A 108 5.84 1.93 -7.37
C LEU A 108 5.02 1.33 -6.23
N VAL A 109 5.67 0.60 -5.33
CA VAL A 109 5.01 -0.06 -4.19
C VAL A 109 4.38 0.99 -3.27
N SER A 110 5.12 2.04 -2.90
CA SER A 110 4.60 3.13 -2.06
C SER A 110 3.37 3.78 -2.68
N SER A 111 3.37 4.03 -3.99
CA SER A 111 2.23 4.64 -4.68
C SER A 111 0.97 3.77 -4.66
N ILE A 112 1.13 2.44 -4.62
CA ILE A 112 0.01 1.48 -4.53
C ILE A 112 -0.54 1.43 -3.10
N PHE A 113 0.32 1.46 -2.06
CA PHE A 113 -0.10 1.31 -0.67
C PHE A 113 -0.56 2.61 -0.01
N GLN A 114 0.01 3.75 -0.41
CA GLN A 114 -0.25 5.05 0.22
C GLN A 114 -1.75 5.43 0.31
N PRO A 115 -2.63 5.17 -0.70
CA PRO A 115 -4.02 5.59 -0.63
C PRO A 115 -4.84 4.93 0.49
N PHE A 116 -4.45 3.74 0.96
CA PHE A 116 -5.20 3.01 1.99
C PHE A 116 -4.47 2.85 3.33
N LEU A 117 -3.38 3.61 3.57
CA LEU A 117 -2.64 3.54 4.84
C LEU A 117 -3.52 3.86 6.06
N GLY A 118 -4.44 4.83 5.94
CA GLY A 118 -5.37 5.16 7.00
C GLY A 118 -6.30 3.99 7.39
N PRO A 119 -7.08 3.44 6.43
CA PRO A 119 -7.88 2.23 6.66
C PRO A 119 -7.07 1.02 7.12
N LEU A 120 -5.86 0.83 6.62
CA LEU A 120 -4.95 -0.24 7.04
C LEU A 120 -4.58 -0.11 8.53
N ALA A 121 -4.19 1.10 8.96
CA ALA A 121 -3.89 1.37 10.36
C ALA A 121 -5.11 1.17 11.26
N ALA A 122 -6.29 1.63 10.84
CA ALA A 122 -7.54 1.44 11.58
C ALA A 122 -7.88 -0.05 11.74
N ALA A 123 -7.79 -0.83 10.65
CA ALA A 123 -7.98 -2.29 10.70
C ALA A 123 -7.00 -2.97 11.65
N GLY A 124 -5.72 -2.55 11.63
CA GLY A 124 -4.69 -3.03 12.55
C GLY A 124 -5.02 -2.75 14.02
N ILE A 125 -5.50 -1.56 14.33
CA ILE A 125 -5.94 -1.20 15.70
C ILE A 125 -7.12 -2.07 16.13
N ILE A 126 -8.12 -2.28 15.25
CA ILE A 126 -9.26 -3.15 15.54
C ILE A 126 -8.78 -4.59 15.81
N LYS A 127 -7.85 -5.12 15.01
CA LYS A 127 -7.26 -6.44 15.26
C LYS A 127 -6.54 -6.52 16.60
N GLY A 128 -5.87 -5.44 17.01
CA GLY A 128 -5.27 -5.34 18.33
C GLY A 128 -6.31 -5.43 19.46
N VAL A 129 -7.43 -4.74 19.34
CA VAL A 129 -8.55 -4.85 20.29
C VAL A 129 -9.10 -6.27 20.33
N VAL A 130 -9.31 -6.90 19.16
CA VAL A 130 -9.77 -8.30 19.06
C VAL A 130 -8.78 -9.28 19.72
N ALA A 131 -7.47 -9.05 19.59
CA ALA A 131 -6.46 -9.86 20.24
C ALA A 131 -6.52 -9.73 21.78
N ILE A 132 -6.77 -8.52 22.31
CA ILE A 132 -6.99 -8.31 23.74
C ILE A 132 -8.26 -9.03 24.20
N MET A 133 -9.36 -8.94 23.45
CA MET A 133 -10.60 -9.66 23.73
C MET A 133 -10.37 -11.18 23.79
N ALA A 134 -9.59 -11.72 22.84
CA ALA A 134 -9.21 -13.14 22.83
C ALA A 134 -8.40 -13.53 24.08
N ALA A 135 -7.45 -12.69 24.49
CA ALA A 135 -6.68 -12.88 25.72
C ALA A 135 -7.57 -12.85 26.98
N CYS A 136 -8.69 -12.13 26.95
CA CYS A 136 -9.71 -12.13 28.01
C CYS A 136 -10.69 -13.32 27.92
N GLY A 137 -10.47 -14.29 27.02
CA GLY A 137 -11.28 -15.49 26.90
C GLY A 137 -12.51 -15.37 25.98
N LEU A 138 -12.65 -14.24 25.27
CA LEU A 138 -13.71 -14.08 24.27
C LEU A 138 -13.29 -14.75 22.95
N SER A 139 -14.25 -15.40 22.28
CA SER A 139 -14.01 -16.12 21.02
C SER A 139 -15.22 -16.04 20.09
N THR A 140 -15.06 -16.56 18.88
CA THR A 140 -16.16 -16.67 17.90
C THR A 140 -17.32 -17.51 18.41
N ALA A 141 -17.06 -18.47 19.32
CA ALA A 141 -18.09 -19.32 19.91
C ALA A 141 -18.81 -18.68 21.11
N THR A 142 -18.19 -17.66 21.75
CA THR A 142 -18.67 -17.12 23.02
C THR A 142 -19.21 -15.69 22.94
N SER A 143 -18.85 -14.92 21.86
CA SER A 143 -19.17 -13.51 21.80
C SER A 143 -19.49 -13.03 20.37
N PRO A 144 -20.75 -12.62 20.08
CA PRO A 144 -21.10 -12.02 18.80
C PRO A 144 -20.33 -10.73 18.48
N ILE A 145 -20.03 -9.91 19.48
CA ILE A 145 -19.25 -8.68 19.28
C ILE A 145 -17.82 -8.99 18.85
N TYR A 146 -17.23 -10.08 19.38
CA TYR A 146 -15.94 -10.58 18.93
C TYR A 146 -15.97 -10.89 17.42
N VAL A 147 -17.00 -11.61 16.95
CA VAL A 147 -17.17 -11.97 15.54
C VAL A 147 -17.26 -10.73 14.66
N ILE A 148 -18.08 -9.74 15.06
CA ILE A 148 -18.27 -8.49 14.31
C ILE A 148 -16.97 -7.68 14.23
N LEU A 149 -16.29 -7.48 15.35
CA LEU A 149 -15.04 -6.73 15.39
C LEU A 149 -13.90 -7.46 14.67
N ASN A 150 -13.85 -8.80 14.80
CA ASN A 150 -12.88 -9.59 14.04
C ASN A 150 -13.12 -9.46 12.53
N ALA A 151 -14.38 -9.53 12.07
CA ALA A 151 -14.70 -9.32 10.67
C ALA A 151 -14.34 -7.90 10.19
N ALA A 152 -14.55 -6.87 11.01
CA ALA A 152 -14.20 -5.49 10.69
C ALA A 152 -12.68 -5.29 10.53
N GLY A 153 -11.87 -5.88 11.43
CA GLY A 153 -10.41 -5.79 11.36
C GLY A 153 -9.80 -6.73 10.32
N ASP A 154 -10.29 -7.96 10.25
CA ASP A 154 -9.73 -8.99 9.37
C ASP A 154 -10.13 -8.82 7.91
N GLY A 155 -11.33 -8.31 7.65
CA GLY A 155 -11.86 -8.13 6.29
C GLY A 155 -10.96 -7.26 5.42
N PHE A 156 -10.32 -6.23 5.98
CA PHE A 156 -9.33 -5.44 5.26
C PHE A 156 -8.18 -6.31 4.74
N PHE A 157 -7.61 -7.15 5.60
CA PHE A 157 -6.46 -7.98 5.24
C PHE A 157 -6.87 -9.14 4.33
N GLN A 158 -8.02 -9.77 4.55
CA GLN A 158 -8.51 -10.83 3.67
C GLN A 158 -8.74 -10.34 2.24
N PHE A 159 -9.40 -9.19 2.08
CA PHE A 159 -9.71 -8.60 0.79
C PHE A 159 -8.64 -7.62 0.29
N LEU A 160 -7.46 -7.62 0.89
CA LEU A 160 -6.31 -6.81 0.45
C LEU A 160 -6.04 -6.92 -1.06
N PRO A 161 -6.15 -8.07 -1.74
CA PRO A 161 -5.99 -8.18 -3.18
C PRO A 161 -6.88 -7.20 -3.98
N ILE A 162 -8.12 -6.96 -3.52
CA ILE A 162 -9.07 -6.06 -4.19
C ILE A 162 -8.61 -4.60 -4.04
N LEU A 163 -8.19 -4.20 -2.83
CA LEU A 163 -7.70 -2.85 -2.56
C LEU A 163 -6.43 -2.54 -3.36
N ILE A 164 -5.51 -3.51 -3.41
CA ILE A 164 -4.28 -3.43 -4.20
C ILE A 164 -4.59 -3.35 -5.70
N ALA A 165 -5.55 -4.12 -6.19
CA ALA A 165 -5.93 -4.07 -7.60
C ALA A 165 -6.50 -2.70 -7.98
N LEU A 166 -7.33 -2.10 -7.13
CA LEU A 166 -7.88 -0.76 -7.32
C LEU A 166 -6.77 0.30 -7.43
N THR A 167 -5.84 0.31 -6.49
CA THR A 167 -4.74 1.28 -6.49
C THR A 167 -3.71 1.00 -7.60
N SER A 168 -3.46 -0.27 -7.91
CA SER A 168 -2.65 -0.67 -9.06
C SER A 168 -3.28 -0.26 -10.40
N ALA A 169 -4.63 -0.31 -10.50
CA ALA A 169 -5.35 0.13 -11.70
C ALA A 169 -5.10 1.61 -11.97
N ARG A 170 -5.14 2.45 -10.93
CA ARG A 170 -4.79 3.87 -11.03
C ARG A 170 -3.37 4.06 -11.50
N ARG A 171 -2.43 3.31 -10.94
CA ARG A 171 -0.99 3.40 -11.28
C ARG A 171 -0.70 2.94 -12.71
N PHE A 172 -1.34 1.85 -13.17
CA PHE A 172 -1.12 1.27 -14.48
C PHE A 172 -2.12 1.75 -15.56
N LYS A 173 -3.02 2.68 -15.18
CA LYS A 173 -4.06 3.24 -16.07
C LYS A 173 -5.00 2.17 -16.66
N VAL A 174 -5.41 1.23 -15.81
CA VAL A 174 -6.44 0.23 -16.09
C VAL A 174 -7.78 0.73 -15.57
N ASN A 175 -8.88 0.35 -16.20
CA ASN A 175 -10.20 0.63 -15.66
C ASN A 175 -10.35 0.01 -14.26
N GLU A 176 -10.71 0.83 -13.27
CA GLU A 176 -10.77 0.44 -11.86
C GLU A 176 -11.73 -0.73 -11.63
N PHE A 177 -12.91 -0.70 -12.25
CA PHE A 177 -13.90 -1.77 -12.10
C PHE A 177 -13.41 -3.07 -12.73
N THR A 178 -12.73 -3.01 -13.87
CA THR A 178 -12.11 -4.19 -14.49
C THR A 178 -11.06 -4.80 -13.57
N ALA A 179 -10.23 -3.99 -12.92
CA ALA A 179 -9.23 -4.47 -11.98
C ALA A 179 -9.86 -5.08 -10.70
N ILE A 180 -10.95 -4.48 -10.19
CA ILE A 180 -11.70 -5.04 -9.06
C ILE A 180 -12.27 -6.42 -9.42
N VAL A 181 -12.80 -6.61 -10.63
CA VAL A 181 -13.32 -7.92 -11.08
C VAL A 181 -12.20 -8.94 -11.21
N ILE A 182 -11.01 -8.56 -11.73
CA ILE A 182 -9.84 -9.44 -11.78
C ILE A 182 -9.44 -9.91 -10.37
N ALA A 183 -9.36 -8.98 -9.43
CA ALA A 183 -9.01 -9.32 -8.03
C ALA A 183 -10.15 -10.08 -7.33
N GLY A 184 -11.41 -9.77 -7.63
CA GLY A 184 -12.58 -10.53 -7.17
C GLY A 184 -12.50 -12.00 -7.58
N ALA A 185 -12.02 -12.29 -8.81
CA ALA A 185 -11.79 -13.66 -9.25
C ALA A 185 -10.67 -14.35 -8.43
N LEU A 186 -9.62 -13.62 -8.00
CA LEU A 186 -8.54 -14.17 -7.16
C LEU A 186 -9.04 -14.56 -5.76
N VAL A 187 -9.95 -13.77 -5.20
CA VAL A 187 -10.53 -14.01 -3.87
C VAL A 187 -11.90 -14.68 -3.93
N TYR A 188 -12.23 -15.32 -5.07
CA TYR A 188 -13.51 -15.97 -5.25
C TYR A 188 -13.72 -17.05 -4.19
N PRO A 189 -14.85 -17.04 -3.49
CA PRO A 189 -15.13 -18.04 -2.45
C PRO A 189 -14.99 -19.46 -2.97
N ASP A 190 -14.47 -20.34 -2.14
CA ASP A 190 -14.31 -21.78 -2.40
C ASP A 190 -13.42 -22.18 -3.58
N ILE A 191 -12.79 -21.21 -4.30
CA ILE A 191 -11.96 -21.58 -5.46
C ILE A 191 -10.83 -22.53 -5.10
N ALA A 192 -10.21 -22.37 -3.95
CA ALA A 192 -9.15 -23.26 -3.48
C ALA A 192 -9.68 -24.69 -3.23
N THR A 193 -10.87 -24.80 -2.64
CA THR A 193 -11.56 -26.07 -2.38
C THR A 193 -11.95 -26.76 -3.69
N LEU A 194 -12.53 -26.01 -4.63
CA LEU A 194 -12.91 -26.51 -5.95
C LEU A 194 -11.71 -27.03 -6.73
N VAL A 195 -10.61 -26.28 -6.76
CA VAL A 195 -9.38 -26.71 -7.46
C VAL A 195 -8.77 -27.95 -6.80
N THR A 196 -8.81 -28.02 -5.48
CA THR A 196 -8.31 -29.20 -4.76
C THR A 196 -9.17 -30.43 -5.07
N ALA A 197 -10.50 -30.28 -5.15
CA ALA A 197 -11.41 -31.34 -5.53
C ALA A 197 -11.16 -31.83 -6.98
N LEU A 198 -11.00 -30.92 -7.93
CA LEU A 198 -10.67 -31.23 -9.32
C LEU A 198 -9.36 -31.99 -9.44
N ARG A 199 -8.32 -31.58 -8.71
CA ARG A 199 -7.03 -32.29 -8.69
C ARG A 199 -7.15 -33.71 -8.14
N LYS A 200 -7.92 -33.90 -7.07
CA LYS A 200 -8.18 -35.25 -6.51
C LYS A 200 -8.95 -36.14 -7.48
N ALA A 201 -9.82 -35.53 -8.30
CA ALA A 201 -10.55 -36.23 -9.36
C ALA A 201 -9.73 -36.50 -10.63
N GLY A 202 -8.42 -36.22 -10.64
CA GLY A 202 -7.56 -36.37 -11.83
C GLY A 202 -7.73 -35.28 -12.89
N GLN A 203 -8.55 -34.26 -12.64
CA GLN A 203 -8.83 -33.15 -13.56
C GLN A 203 -8.02 -31.88 -13.19
N GLY A 204 -6.81 -32.06 -12.71
CA GLY A 204 -5.94 -30.97 -12.26
C GLY A 204 -5.21 -30.21 -13.37
N HIS A 205 -5.56 -30.45 -14.64
CA HIS A 205 -4.92 -29.80 -15.80
C HIS A 205 -5.95 -29.12 -16.70
N VAL A 206 -5.69 -27.87 -17.07
CA VAL A 206 -6.46 -27.14 -18.07
C VAL A 206 -5.98 -27.58 -19.45
N LEU A 207 -6.92 -27.93 -20.34
CA LEU A 207 -6.63 -28.47 -21.68
C LEU A 207 -5.74 -29.73 -21.65
N GLY A 208 -5.74 -30.48 -20.54
CA GLY A 208 -4.94 -31.70 -20.36
C GLY A 208 -3.43 -31.49 -20.19
N VAL A 209 -2.92 -30.27 -20.30
CA VAL A 209 -1.46 -30.00 -20.30
C VAL A 209 -1.05 -29.02 -19.19
N ILE A 210 -1.80 -27.93 -18.99
CA ILE A 210 -1.40 -26.85 -18.08
C ILE A 210 -1.86 -27.19 -16.64
N PRO A 211 -0.95 -27.36 -15.66
CA PRO A 211 -1.34 -27.67 -14.30
C PRO A 211 -2.10 -26.50 -13.67
N PHE A 212 -3.32 -26.77 -13.20
CA PHE A 212 -4.12 -25.81 -12.45
C PHE A 212 -3.96 -26.05 -10.95
N ALA A 213 -3.10 -25.27 -10.33
CA ALA A 213 -2.78 -25.37 -8.92
C ALA A 213 -2.87 -24.02 -8.24
N LEU A 214 -3.60 -23.96 -7.13
CA LEU A 214 -3.66 -22.81 -6.25
C LEU A 214 -2.93 -23.09 -4.94
N PRO A 215 -2.47 -22.04 -4.22
CA PRO A 215 -2.08 -22.17 -2.81
C PRO A 215 -3.23 -22.75 -1.99
N ALA A 216 -2.93 -23.41 -0.89
CA ALA A 216 -3.94 -24.02 -0.02
C ALA A 216 -5.00 -23.01 0.50
N GLY A 217 -4.61 -21.75 0.71
CA GLY A 217 -5.50 -20.65 1.11
C GLY A 217 -6.03 -19.77 -0.05
N GLY A 218 -5.85 -20.20 -1.30
CA GLY A 218 -6.15 -19.30 -2.45
C GLY A 218 -5.22 -18.09 -2.50
N TYR A 219 -5.75 -16.97 -2.97
CA TYR A 219 -5.00 -15.70 -3.06
C TYR A 219 -5.50 -14.64 -2.06
N LEU A 220 -6.28 -15.04 -1.04
CA LEU A 220 -6.65 -14.15 0.06
C LEU A 220 -5.39 -13.61 0.75
N SER A 221 -5.45 -12.36 1.20
CA SER A 221 -4.33 -11.70 1.89
C SER A 221 -3.02 -11.60 1.09
N THR A 222 -3.04 -11.83 -0.22
CA THR A 222 -1.84 -11.75 -1.06
C THR A 222 -1.71 -10.39 -1.73
N VAL A 223 -0.46 -9.99 -2.02
CA VAL A 223 -0.12 -8.69 -2.61
C VAL A 223 0.30 -8.84 -4.06
N MET A 224 1.36 -9.64 -4.29
CA MET A 224 2.03 -9.74 -5.59
C MET A 224 1.14 -10.22 -6.74
N PRO A 225 0.28 -11.24 -6.58
CA PRO A 225 -0.58 -11.70 -7.67
C PRO A 225 -1.49 -10.60 -8.22
N SER A 226 -2.05 -9.74 -7.34
CA SER A 226 -2.93 -8.64 -7.75
C SER A 226 -2.19 -7.55 -8.51
N ILE A 227 -1.01 -7.13 -8.05
CA ILE A 227 -0.20 -6.13 -8.74
C ILE A 227 0.18 -6.63 -10.14
N LEU A 228 0.68 -7.86 -10.23
CA LEU A 228 1.09 -8.46 -11.48
C LEU A 228 -0.09 -8.68 -12.44
N ALA A 229 -1.24 -9.12 -11.93
CA ALA A 229 -2.45 -9.30 -12.73
C ALA A 229 -2.91 -7.98 -13.36
N VAL A 230 -2.96 -6.90 -12.58
CA VAL A 230 -3.36 -5.58 -13.09
C VAL A 230 -2.29 -5.00 -14.04
N TRP A 231 -1.01 -5.24 -13.77
CA TRP A 231 0.06 -4.86 -14.68
C TRP A 231 -0.10 -5.56 -16.06
N VAL A 232 -0.35 -6.86 -16.07
CA VAL A 232 -0.64 -7.62 -17.31
C VAL A 232 -1.92 -7.09 -17.97
N ALA A 233 -2.99 -6.85 -17.20
CA ALA A 233 -4.24 -6.28 -17.70
C ALA A 233 -4.02 -4.95 -18.43
N SER A 234 -3.06 -4.14 -18.00
CA SER A 234 -2.76 -2.85 -18.64
C SER A 234 -2.30 -2.99 -20.09
N TYR A 235 -1.53 -4.02 -20.40
CA TYR A 235 -1.11 -4.30 -21.79
C TYR A 235 -2.27 -4.82 -22.63
N ILE A 236 -3.06 -5.74 -22.10
CA ILE A 236 -4.22 -6.32 -22.76
C ILE A 236 -5.25 -5.23 -23.05
N GLN A 237 -5.59 -4.42 -22.04
CA GLN A 237 -6.52 -3.30 -22.20
C GLN A 237 -6.03 -2.29 -23.25
N LYS A 238 -4.76 -1.89 -23.22
CA LYS A 238 -4.16 -0.98 -24.22
C LYS A 238 -4.25 -1.55 -25.64
N PHE A 239 -3.98 -2.85 -25.79
CA PHE A 239 -4.09 -3.52 -27.09
C PHE A 239 -5.51 -3.47 -27.63
N PHE A 240 -6.51 -3.92 -26.86
CA PHE A 240 -7.90 -3.93 -27.30
C PHE A 240 -8.47 -2.51 -27.48
N THR A 241 -8.02 -1.54 -26.68
CA THR A 241 -8.43 -0.14 -26.86
C THR A 241 -8.00 0.42 -28.23
N LYS A 242 -6.87 -0.04 -28.79
CA LYS A 242 -6.38 0.41 -30.11
C LYS A 242 -7.14 -0.20 -31.29
N ILE A 243 -7.59 -1.44 -31.16
CA ILE A 243 -8.21 -2.18 -32.30
C ILE A 243 -9.74 -2.12 -32.28
N THR A 244 -10.35 -1.73 -31.15
CA THR A 244 -11.82 -1.73 -31.02
C THR A 244 -12.39 -0.38 -31.46
N PRO A 245 -13.43 -0.36 -32.32
CA PRO A 245 -14.17 0.85 -32.67
C PRO A 245 -14.80 1.52 -31.46
N ASP A 246 -14.88 2.86 -31.47
CA ASP A 246 -15.34 3.66 -30.30
C ASP A 246 -16.77 3.30 -29.84
N VAL A 247 -17.66 2.97 -30.78
CA VAL A 247 -19.06 2.64 -30.51
C VAL A 247 -19.22 1.44 -29.56
N ILE A 248 -18.33 0.44 -29.64
CA ILE A 248 -18.42 -0.81 -28.88
C ILE A 248 -17.32 -0.94 -27.83
N LYS A 249 -16.42 0.03 -27.76
CA LYS A 249 -15.21 0.02 -26.89
C LYS A 249 -15.54 -0.17 -25.42
N VAL A 250 -16.65 0.42 -24.94
CA VAL A 250 -17.04 0.45 -23.53
C VAL A 250 -17.25 -0.96 -22.95
N PHE A 251 -17.73 -1.92 -23.73
CA PHE A 251 -17.94 -3.29 -23.26
C PHE A 251 -16.95 -4.30 -23.85
N VAL A 252 -16.48 -4.09 -25.09
CA VAL A 252 -15.55 -5.04 -25.75
C VAL A 252 -14.19 -5.03 -25.08
N VAL A 253 -13.66 -3.85 -24.73
CA VAL A 253 -12.36 -3.75 -24.07
C VAL A 253 -12.35 -4.43 -22.69
N PRO A 254 -13.27 -4.13 -21.74
CA PRO A 254 -13.33 -4.86 -20.49
C PRO A 254 -13.57 -6.36 -20.67
N PHE A 255 -14.44 -6.76 -21.60
CA PHE A 255 -14.73 -8.17 -21.86
C PHE A 255 -13.46 -8.97 -22.20
N PHE A 256 -12.70 -8.55 -23.19
CA PHE A 256 -11.47 -9.24 -23.57
C PHE A 256 -10.37 -9.10 -22.53
N THR A 257 -10.31 -7.96 -21.84
CA THR A 257 -9.36 -7.78 -20.75
C THR A 257 -9.62 -8.81 -19.63
N LEU A 258 -10.86 -8.99 -19.22
CA LEU A 258 -11.23 -9.99 -18.19
C LEU A 258 -11.03 -11.41 -18.70
N LEU A 259 -11.54 -11.73 -19.91
CA LEU A 259 -11.50 -13.05 -20.48
C LEU A 259 -10.07 -13.60 -20.62
N ILE A 260 -9.11 -12.73 -20.88
CA ILE A 260 -7.70 -13.10 -21.05
C ILE A 260 -6.93 -12.99 -19.73
N THR A 261 -7.10 -11.88 -18.99
CA THR A 261 -6.30 -11.64 -17.77
C THR A 261 -6.62 -12.62 -16.65
N VAL A 262 -7.90 -12.95 -16.45
CA VAL A 262 -8.27 -13.84 -15.33
C VAL A 262 -7.68 -15.25 -15.52
N PRO A 263 -7.87 -15.95 -16.63
CA PRO A 263 -7.21 -17.23 -16.86
C PRO A 263 -5.67 -17.14 -16.82
N LEU A 264 -5.09 -16.09 -17.42
CA LEU A 264 -3.64 -15.90 -17.42
C LEU A 264 -3.10 -15.69 -15.98
N THR A 265 -3.89 -15.01 -15.13
CA THR A 265 -3.52 -14.83 -13.73
C THR A 265 -3.48 -16.16 -13.00
N PHE A 266 -4.48 -17.03 -13.18
CA PHE A 266 -4.49 -18.33 -12.53
C PHE A 266 -3.48 -19.32 -13.08
N LEU A 267 -3.22 -19.30 -14.38
CA LEU A 267 -2.37 -20.28 -15.06
C LEU A 267 -0.88 -19.90 -15.08
N VAL A 268 -0.57 -18.61 -15.04
CA VAL A 268 0.82 -18.12 -15.18
C VAL A 268 1.23 -17.23 -14.01
N VAL A 269 0.55 -16.09 -13.79
CA VAL A 269 0.96 -15.09 -12.82
C VAL A 269 0.97 -15.65 -11.40
N GLY A 270 -0.11 -16.33 -11.03
CA GLY A 270 -0.25 -16.94 -9.71
C GLY A 270 0.78 -18.05 -9.44
N PRO A 271 0.93 -19.04 -10.31
CA PRO A 271 1.96 -20.06 -10.17
C PRO A 271 3.38 -19.51 -10.10
N VAL A 272 3.72 -18.49 -10.88
CA VAL A 272 5.04 -17.81 -10.81
C VAL A 272 5.24 -17.17 -9.43
N ALA A 273 4.25 -16.39 -8.95
CA ALA A 273 4.31 -15.78 -7.63
C ALA A 273 4.41 -16.82 -6.51
N ASN A 274 3.67 -17.93 -6.62
CA ASN A 274 3.73 -19.05 -5.67
C ASN A 274 5.07 -19.78 -5.69
N THR A 275 5.64 -20.02 -6.86
CA THR A 275 6.95 -20.68 -6.99
C THR A 275 8.02 -19.84 -6.30
N PHE A 276 7.96 -18.51 -6.47
CA PHE A 276 8.86 -17.60 -5.79
C PHE A 276 8.66 -17.64 -4.25
N SER A 277 7.41 -17.57 -3.76
CA SER A 277 7.10 -17.67 -2.33
C SER A 277 7.53 -19.02 -1.73
N ASN A 278 7.27 -20.12 -2.44
CA ASN A 278 7.69 -21.45 -2.01
C ASN A 278 9.22 -21.61 -2.00
N GLY A 279 9.91 -21.02 -2.97
CA GLY A 279 11.37 -20.95 -3.00
C GLY A 279 11.94 -20.24 -1.77
N LEU A 280 11.35 -19.09 -1.43
CA LEU A 280 11.70 -18.33 -0.24
C LEU A 280 11.46 -19.15 1.04
N THR A 281 10.30 -19.81 1.15
CA THR A 281 9.96 -20.68 2.28
C THR A 281 11.00 -21.81 2.45
N LYS A 282 11.36 -22.48 1.36
CA LYS A 282 12.41 -23.53 1.39
C LYS A 282 13.76 -22.99 1.82
N LEU A 283 14.14 -21.80 1.35
CA LEU A 283 15.37 -21.12 1.76
C LEU A 283 15.37 -20.84 3.26
N PHE A 284 14.28 -20.29 3.79
CA PHE A 284 14.18 -20.00 5.22
C PHE A 284 14.16 -21.28 6.07
N GLN A 285 13.50 -22.35 5.61
CA GLN A 285 13.54 -23.66 6.28
C GLN A 285 14.96 -24.25 6.30
N ALA A 286 15.70 -24.12 5.20
CA ALA A 286 17.10 -24.58 5.15
C ALA A 286 17.98 -23.82 6.15
N ILE A 287 17.83 -22.50 6.25
CA ILE A 287 18.55 -21.66 7.21
C ILE A 287 18.15 -22.04 8.65
N MET A 288 16.88 -22.24 8.92
CA MET A 288 16.38 -22.64 10.23
C MET A 288 16.93 -24.02 10.67
N ASN A 289 16.96 -24.97 9.76
CA ASN A 289 17.53 -26.29 10.03
C ASN A 289 19.05 -26.26 10.24
N PHE A 290 19.75 -25.34 9.58
CA PHE A 290 21.18 -25.13 9.78
C PHE A 290 21.47 -24.50 11.15
N SER A 291 20.81 -23.42 11.51
CA SER A 291 20.94 -22.77 12.82
C SER A 291 19.76 -21.84 13.10
N PRO A 292 18.96 -22.11 14.17
CA PRO A 292 17.88 -21.24 14.61
C PRO A 292 18.33 -19.81 14.93
N ILE A 293 19.57 -19.63 15.42
CA ILE A 293 20.15 -18.31 15.73
C ILE A 293 20.38 -17.52 14.44
N VAL A 294 21.03 -18.15 13.45
CA VAL A 294 21.26 -17.53 12.13
C VAL A 294 19.94 -17.22 11.45
N PHE A 295 18.97 -18.13 11.54
CA PHE A 295 17.62 -17.92 11.02
C PHE A 295 16.97 -16.69 11.65
N GLY A 296 17.00 -16.57 12.99
CA GLY A 296 16.44 -15.42 13.71
C GLY A 296 17.07 -14.09 13.30
N LEU A 297 18.40 -14.05 13.14
CA LEU A 297 19.11 -12.87 12.67
C LEU A 297 18.74 -12.50 11.22
N VAL A 298 18.77 -13.48 10.31
CA VAL A 298 18.42 -13.26 8.89
C VAL A 298 16.97 -12.82 8.75
N LEU A 299 16.06 -13.51 9.42
CA LEU A 299 14.63 -13.17 9.36
C LEU A 299 14.37 -11.81 9.99
N GLY A 300 14.98 -11.50 11.15
CA GLY A 300 14.83 -10.21 11.80
C GLY A 300 15.26 -9.03 10.92
N VAL A 301 16.37 -9.18 10.19
CA VAL A 301 16.85 -8.16 9.22
C VAL A 301 15.94 -8.06 8.00
N LEU A 302 15.49 -9.18 7.46
CA LEU A 302 14.72 -9.23 6.23
C LEU A 302 13.21 -9.06 6.45
N TRP A 303 12.72 -9.15 7.69
CA TRP A 303 11.27 -9.17 7.97
C TRP A 303 10.53 -8.00 7.35
N GLN A 304 11.02 -6.78 7.53
CA GLN A 304 10.37 -5.59 6.98
C GLN A 304 10.39 -5.56 5.44
N VAL A 305 11.43 -6.12 4.83
CA VAL A 305 11.49 -6.28 3.37
C VAL A 305 10.44 -7.30 2.92
N LEU A 306 10.30 -8.42 3.63
CA LEU A 306 9.27 -9.42 3.34
C LEU A 306 7.86 -8.85 3.52
N VAL A 307 7.63 -8.03 4.53
CA VAL A 307 6.37 -7.32 4.74
C VAL A 307 6.09 -6.38 3.57
N MET A 308 7.07 -5.59 3.14
CA MET A 308 6.94 -4.67 2.02
C MET A 308 6.47 -5.36 0.73
N PHE A 309 6.92 -6.60 0.49
CA PHE A 309 6.50 -7.39 -0.66
C PHE A 309 5.28 -8.28 -0.41
N GLY A 310 4.76 -8.29 0.82
CA GLY A 310 3.69 -9.21 1.23
C GLY A 310 4.11 -10.68 1.28
N MET A 311 5.43 -10.96 1.20
CA MET A 311 5.98 -12.33 1.20
C MET A 311 6.02 -12.97 2.59
N HIS A 312 5.94 -12.17 3.66
CA HIS A 312 5.84 -12.66 5.03
C HIS A 312 4.64 -13.61 5.23
N TRP A 313 3.57 -13.45 4.45
CA TRP A 313 2.40 -14.35 4.49
C TRP A 313 2.73 -15.79 4.10
N ALA A 314 3.83 -16.04 3.36
CA ALA A 314 4.30 -17.38 3.07
C ALA A 314 4.85 -18.11 4.33
N LEU A 315 5.33 -17.34 5.31
CA LEU A 315 5.88 -17.88 6.57
C LEU A 315 4.82 -18.04 7.67
N VAL A 316 3.70 -17.33 7.58
CA VAL A 316 2.63 -17.36 8.60
C VAL A 316 2.05 -18.76 8.81
N PRO A 317 1.72 -19.56 7.77
CA PRO A 317 1.23 -20.95 7.99
C PRO A 317 2.25 -21.84 8.71
N LEU A 318 3.54 -21.67 8.43
CA LEU A 318 4.62 -22.40 9.12
C LEU A 318 4.69 -21.98 10.59
N ALA A 319 4.58 -20.70 10.87
CA ALA A 319 4.57 -20.18 12.24
C ALA A 319 3.37 -20.71 13.05
N ILE A 320 2.19 -20.79 12.43
CA ILE A 320 0.99 -21.37 13.06
C ILE A 320 1.19 -22.85 13.33
N LEU A 321 1.76 -23.58 12.36
CA LEU A 321 2.05 -25.00 12.52
C LEU A 321 3.05 -25.24 13.67
N ASP A 322 4.11 -24.42 13.75
CA ASP A 322 5.10 -24.49 14.83
C ASP A 322 4.43 -24.31 16.20
N VAL A 323 3.57 -23.29 16.33
CA VAL A 323 2.83 -23.06 17.60
C VAL A 323 1.92 -24.25 17.91
N ALA A 324 1.23 -24.79 16.91
CA ALA A 324 0.32 -25.92 17.12
C ALA A 324 1.05 -27.22 17.51
N THR A 325 2.27 -27.45 17.00
CA THR A 325 3.04 -28.67 17.25
C THR A 325 3.99 -28.57 18.43
N ASN A 326 4.64 -27.42 18.60
CA ASN A 326 5.73 -27.20 19.55
C ASN A 326 5.37 -26.23 20.70
N GLY A 327 4.16 -25.64 20.67
CA GLY A 327 3.73 -24.62 21.63
C GLY A 327 4.43 -23.26 21.48
N SER A 328 5.37 -23.14 20.54
CA SER A 328 6.15 -21.93 20.26
C SER A 328 6.58 -21.87 18.80
N SER A 329 6.93 -20.69 18.29
CA SER A 329 7.46 -20.52 16.94
C SER A 329 8.64 -19.57 16.93
N ILE A 330 9.76 -20.04 16.38
CA ILE A 330 10.95 -19.22 16.14
C ILE A 330 10.65 -18.14 15.12
N ILE A 331 9.78 -18.43 14.14
CA ILE A 331 9.36 -17.47 13.10
C ILE A 331 8.65 -16.28 13.74
N LEU A 332 7.66 -16.53 14.64
CA LEU A 332 6.96 -15.45 15.33
C LEU A 332 7.88 -14.67 16.25
N SER A 333 8.75 -15.35 16.98
CA SER A 333 9.72 -14.70 17.87
C SER A 333 10.67 -13.78 17.12
N ALA A 334 11.16 -14.19 15.94
CA ALA A 334 12.02 -13.38 15.08
C ALA A 334 11.25 -12.23 14.40
N ALA A 335 9.97 -12.43 14.07
CA ALA A 335 9.12 -11.44 13.41
C ALA A 335 8.69 -10.30 14.35
N ILE A 336 8.51 -10.59 15.64
CA ILE A 336 8.02 -9.61 16.62
C ILE A 336 9.07 -8.53 16.93
N LEU A 337 10.35 -8.88 16.90
CA LEU A 337 11.45 -7.94 17.19
C LEU A 337 11.49 -6.74 16.24
N PRO A 338 11.45 -6.91 14.91
CA PRO A 338 11.36 -5.80 13.96
C PRO A 338 10.14 -4.91 14.17
N CYS A 339 8.99 -5.49 14.54
CA CYS A 339 7.78 -4.73 14.79
C CYS A 339 7.94 -3.79 16.01
N PHE A 340 8.48 -4.31 17.11
CA PHE A 340 8.74 -3.49 18.31
C PHE A 340 9.86 -2.48 18.10
N THR A 341 10.92 -2.84 17.36
CA THR A 341 11.98 -1.90 17.00
C THR A 341 11.41 -0.73 16.19
N GLN A 342 10.54 -1.02 15.22
CA GLN A 342 9.85 0.00 14.43
C GLN A 342 8.97 0.89 15.30
N THR A 343 8.22 0.31 16.21
CA THR A 343 7.42 1.04 17.19
C THR A 343 8.28 2.00 18.00
N GLY A 344 9.42 1.53 18.49
CA GLY A 344 10.39 2.36 19.23
C GLY A 344 10.94 3.53 18.42
N VAL A 345 11.29 3.29 17.16
CA VAL A 345 11.76 4.35 16.24
C VAL A 345 10.68 5.38 15.97
N LEU A 346 9.43 4.96 15.71
CA LEU A 346 8.31 5.87 15.53
C LEU A 346 8.03 6.70 16.77
N GLY A 347 8.09 6.09 17.96
CA GLY A 347 7.99 6.80 19.25
C GLY A 347 9.09 7.86 19.41
N ALA A 348 10.32 7.52 19.06
CA ALA A 348 11.44 8.46 19.11
C ALA A 348 11.27 9.63 18.10
N ILE A 349 10.80 9.34 16.90
CA ILE A 349 10.47 10.36 15.88
C ILE A 349 9.40 11.31 16.41
N MET A 350 8.31 10.77 16.98
CA MET A 350 7.22 11.58 17.53
C MET A 350 7.67 12.49 18.68
N LEU A 351 8.63 12.05 19.50
CA LEU A 351 9.17 12.85 20.59
C LEU A 351 10.17 13.92 20.12
N LYS A 352 10.97 13.62 19.10
CA LYS A 352 12.03 14.51 18.60
C LYS A 352 11.56 15.50 17.53
N MET A 353 10.67 15.11 16.65
CA MET A 353 10.24 15.93 15.52
C MET A 353 9.12 16.87 15.92
N LYS A 354 9.30 18.16 15.65
CA LYS A 354 8.32 19.21 15.91
C LYS A 354 7.36 19.44 14.74
N GLU A 355 7.69 18.89 13.58
CA GLU A 355 6.86 19.04 12.37
C GLU A 355 5.53 18.31 12.53
N GLU A 356 4.44 19.06 12.48
CA GLU A 356 3.06 18.55 12.62
C GLU A 356 2.74 17.47 11.59
N LYS A 357 3.27 17.59 10.37
CA LYS A 357 3.10 16.62 9.29
C LYS A 357 3.69 15.25 9.63
N VAL A 358 4.92 15.21 10.11
CA VAL A 358 5.59 13.97 10.52
C VAL A 358 4.82 13.32 11.67
N ARG A 359 4.37 14.12 12.61
CA ARG A 359 3.60 13.64 13.77
C ARG A 359 2.23 13.07 13.37
N THR A 360 1.54 13.70 12.44
CA THR A 360 0.23 13.24 11.94
C THR A 360 0.30 11.88 11.25
N ILE A 361 1.39 11.60 10.52
CA ILE A 361 1.60 10.31 9.85
C ILE A 361 2.14 9.27 10.84
N SER A 362 3.03 9.67 11.74
CA SER A 362 3.70 8.75 12.67
C SER A 362 2.77 8.25 13.78
N MET A 363 1.78 9.03 14.21
CA MET A 363 0.87 8.64 15.31
C MET A 363 0.05 7.38 14.97
N PRO A 364 -0.72 7.33 13.86
CA PRO A 364 -1.45 6.11 13.48
C PRO A 364 -0.52 4.93 13.22
N ALA A 365 0.64 5.18 12.61
CA ALA A 365 1.65 4.15 12.35
C ALA A 365 2.26 3.60 13.65
N PHE A 366 2.53 4.45 14.65
CA PHE A 366 2.99 4.04 15.97
C PHE A 366 1.97 3.15 16.67
N ILE A 367 0.71 3.57 16.71
CA ILE A 367 -0.36 2.79 17.35
C ILE A 367 -0.54 1.43 16.64
N SER A 368 -0.59 1.41 15.31
CA SER A 368 -0.77 0.15 14.57
C SER A 368 0.43 -0.79 14.73
N SER A 369 1.65 -0.27 14.80
CA SER A 369 2.87 -1.09 14.95
C SER A 369 2.97 -1.75 16.33
N ILE A 370 2.38 -1.19 17.40
CA ILE A 370 2.24 -1.85 18.70
C ILE A 370 1.49 -3.19 18.55
N PHE A 371 0.52 -3.24 17.63
CA PHE A 371 -0.28 -4.44 17.33
C PHE A 371 0.30 -5.29 16.20
N GLY A 372 1.55 -5.05 15.79
CA GLY A 372 2.26 -5.82 14.77
C GLY A 372 1.94 -5.43 13.32
N VAL A 373 1.10 -4.40 13.09
CA VAL A 373 0.78 -3.89 11.75
C VAL A 373 1.78 -2.79 11.40
N THR A 374 2.80 -3.15 10.63
CA THR A 374 3.97 -2.29 10.35
C THR A 374 3.90 -1.58 9.00
N GLU A 375 2.99 -1.96 8.14
CA GLU A 375 2.81 -1.40 6.79
C GLU A 375 2.57 0.12 6.78
N PRO A 376 1.77 0.71 7.70
CA PRO A 376 1.60 2.17 7.75
C PRO A 376 2.89 2.92 8.01
N ALA A 377 3.81 2.33 8.75
CA ALA A 377 5.12 2.91 9.02
C ALA A 377 6.07 2.76 7.82
N ILE A 378 6.01 1.63 7.13
CA ILE A 378 6.84 1.35 5.95
C ILE A 378 6.46 2.29 4.78
N TYR A 379 5.16 2.43 4.51
CA TYR A 379 4.67 3.16 3.35
C TYR A 379 4.28 4.62 3.63
N GLY A 380 4.06 4.99 4.91
CA GLY A 380 3.71 6.35 5.31
C GLY A 380 4.88 7.34 5.30
N GLY A 381 6.12 6.85 5.18
CA GLY A 381 7.30 7.70 5.01
C GLY A 381 7.23 8.50 3.71
N ASN A 382 7.52 9.80 3.79
CA ASN A 382 7.52 10.68 2.61
C ASN A 382 8.66 10.29 1.66
N PRO A 383 8.39 9.89 0.40
CA PRO A 383 9.44 9.53 -0.55
C PRO A 383 10.42 10.66 -0.88
N SER A 384 10.04 11.92 -0.60
CA SER A 384 10.92 13.07 -0.78
C SER A 384 12.00 13.23 0.31
N ASN A 385 11.92 12.46 1.39
CA ASN A 385 12.97 12.37 2.41
C ASN A 385 13.60 10.98 2.30
N GLU A 386 14.47 10.80 1.29
CA GLU A 386 15.26 9.57 1.06
C GLU A 386 15.95 9.06 2.34
N ASN A 387 16.17 9.96 3.29
CA ASN A 387 16.76 9.63 4.58
C ASN A 387 15.82 8.87 5.54
N ALA A 388 14.49 8.94 5.43
CA ALA A 388 13.61 8.31 6.42
C ALA A 388 13.52 6.78 6.24
N ILE A 389 13.44 6.28 5.00
CA ILE A 389 13.46 4.84 4.71
C ILE A 389 14.88 4.30 4.86
N LEU A 390 15.89 5.05 4.41
CA LEU A 390 17.30 4.69 4.61
C LEU A 390 17.71 4.80 6.08
N HIS A 391 17.22 5.77 6.87
CA HIS A 391 17.42 5.82 8.31
C HIS A 391 16.72 4.65 9.01
N PHE A 392 15.57 4.24 8.52
CA PHE A 392 14.86 3.08 9.03
C PHE A 392 15.64 1.77 8.76
N MET A 393 16.19 1.61 7.57
CA MET A 393 17.11 0.51 7.24
C MET A 393 18.49 0.68 7.90
N TRP A 394 18.94 1.91 8.14
CA TRP A 394 20.24 2.24 8.75
C TRP A 394 20.23 2.08 10.27
N CYS A 395 19.11 2.27 10.96
CA CYS A 395 18.99 1.93 12.39
C CYS A 395 19.22 0.44 12.65
N PHE A 396 18.92 -0.43 11.70
CA PHE A 396 19.31 -1.85 11.80
C PHE A 396 20.84 -2.08 11.71
N ARG A 397 21.54 -1.18 11.02
CA ARG A 397 23.03 -1.30 10.86
C ARG A 397 23.79 -0.76 12.07
N THR A 398 23.19 0.12 12.86
CA THR A 398 23.88 0.81 13.97
C THR A 398 23.61 0.21 15.35
N TYR A 399 22.65 -0.72 15.51
CA TYR A 399 22.46 -1.44 16.77
C TYR A 399 23.57 -2.48 17.05
N GLY A 400 24.50 -2.71 16.11
CA GLY A 400 25.74 -3.46 16.29
C GLY A 400 26.95 -2.60 16.70
N GLY A 401 26.81 -1.28 16.81
CA GLY A 401 27.92 -0.39 17.15
C GLY A 401 27.40 0.95 17.69
N CYS A 402 27.28 1.07 19.01
CA CYS A 402 27.23 2.37 19.66
C CYS A 402 28.57 3.06 19.43
N HIS A 403 28.61 4.09 18.58
CA HIS A 403 29.35 5.33 18.84
C HIS A 403 29.11 6.35 17.72
N ASP A 404 28.86 7.58 18.18
CA ASP A 404 28.88 8.84 17.43
C ASP A 404 27.73 9.13 16.45
N GLY A 405 26.68 9.79 16.98
CA GLY A 405 25.66 10.45 16.20
C GLY A 405 26.18 11.75 15.57
N PRO A 406 25.78 12.09 14.34
CA PRO A 406 26.03 13.43 13.83
C PRO A 406 25.10 14.46 14.49
N ARG A 407 25.72 15.56 14.89
CA ARG A 407 25.05 16.78 15.35
C ARG A 407 24.27 17.42 14.19
N TYR A 408 22.99 17.59 14.34
CA TYR A 408 22.23 18.66 13.69
C TYR A 408 21.21 19.22 14.69
#